data_e47f1041ce0c85c12a162fc8e73913b6
#
_entry.id   e47f1041ce0c85c12a162fc8e73913b6
#
_cell.length_a   1.000
_cell.length_b   1.000
_cell.length_c   1.000
_cell.angle_alpha   90.00
_cell.angle_beta   90.00
_cell.angle_gamma   90.00
#
_symmetry.space_group_name_H-M   'P 1'
#
loop_
_entity.id
_entity.type
_entity.pdbx_description
1 polymer ?
#
loop_
_entity_poly.entity_id
_entity_poly.type
_entity_poly.pdbx_seq_one_letter_code
_entity_poly.pdbx_strand_id
1 'polypeptide(L)'
;EIEANKEQHGFLGARSLVGAESATNNETMTIMYFKTAEHIQAYATGPLHRKSLVWWAKHAAEYPHLGIFHETYQVRAKNWETVYAHTKPMLAGAIQHKVQGSFSEKEKSEEEAVYKHSLVYSKGVLKTAAGRMGRLPGTFDRSLLEVKEAGKAGVMSV
;
A
#
# COMPACT_ATOMS: atom_id res chain seq x y z
N GLU A 1 -9.38 11.81 -8.26
CA GLU A 1 -8.34 12.88 -8.27
C GLU A 1 -7.02 12.40 -7.69
N ILE A 2 -6.97 11.81 -6.48
CA ILE A 2 -5.72 11.32 -5.87
C ILE A 2 -5.07 10.19 -6.69
N GLU A 3 -5.84 9.27 -7.22
CA GLU A 3 -5.36 8.18 -8.09
C GLU A 3 -4.76 8.71 -9.40
N ALA A 4 -5.40 9.72 -10.01
CA ALA A 4 -4.93 10.30 -11.26
C ALA A 4 -3.59 11.05 -11.11
N ASN A 5 -3.26 11.51 -9.91
CA ASN A 5 -2.05 12.27 -9.59
C ASN A 5 -1.22 11.58 -8.49
N LYS A 6 -1.26 10.26 -8.43
CA LYS A 6 -0.67 9.47 -7.35
C LYS A 6 0.80 9.76 -7.09
N GLU A 7 1.60 9.98 -8.14
CA GLU A 7 3.02 10.29 -8.00
C GLU A 7 3.25 11.62 -7.28
N GLN A 8 2.51 12.66 -7.67
CA GLN A 8 2.59 13.99 -7.07
C GLN A 8 2.17 13.97 -5.61
N HIS A 9 1.14 13.18 -5.27
CA HIS A 9 0.62 13.07 -3.91
C HIS A 9 1.37 12.03 -3.07
N GLY A 10 2.37 11.35 -3.64
CA GLY A 10 3.05 10.24 -2.97
C GLY A 10 2.09 9.13 -2.51
N PHE A 11 0.95 9.01 -3.19
CA PHE A 11 -0.08 8.04 -2.90
C PHE A 11 0.30 6.68 -3.50
N LEU A 12 0.30 5.64 -2.70
CA LEU A 12 0.71 4.30 -3.11
C LEU A 12 -0.47 3.38 -3.39
N GLY A 13 -1.62 3.67 -2.82
CA GLY A 13 -2.83 2.89 -3.02
C GLY A 13 -3.78 2.96 -1.82
N ALA A 14 -4.99 2.48 -2.02
CA ALA A 14 -6.00 2.35 -0.98
C ALA A 14 -6.79 1.06 -1.10
N ARG A 15 -7.39 0.63 0.01
CA ARG A 15 -8.32 -0.47 0.07
C ARG A 15 -9.45 -0.14 1.03
N SER A 16 -10.69 -0.19 0.56
CA SER A 16 -11.87 -0.10 1.42
C SER A 16 -12.31 -1.50 1.85
N LEU A 17 -12.68 -1.60 3.11
CA LEU A 17 -13.17 -2.79 3.78
C LEU A 17 -14.51 -2.44 4.43
N VAL A 18 -15.35 -3.43 4.61
CA VAL A 18 -16.62 -3.31 5.33
C VAL A 18 -16.51 -4.13 6.61
N GLY A 19 -16.87 -3.53 7.74
CA GLY A 19 -16.92 -4.23 9.02
C GLY A 19 -18.01 -5.32 9.00
N ALA A 20 -17.68 -6.47 9.53
CA ALA A 20 -18.58 -7.63 9.60
C ALA A 20 -19.05 -7.94 11.04
N GLU A 21 -18.64 -7.15 12.00
CA GLU A 21 -18.85 -7.42 13.44
C GLU A 21 -20.29 -7.18 13.90
N SER A 22 -21.04 -6.36 13.18
CA SER A 22 -22.45 -6.09 13.50
C SER A 22 -23.30 -6.01 12.23
N ALA A 23 -24.39 -6.75 12.21
CA ALA A 23 -25.38 -6.69 11.11
C ALA A 23 -26.11 -5.34 11.05
N THR A 24 -26.05 -4.53 12.11
CA THR A 24 -26.76 -3.25 12.24
C THR A 24 -25.86 -2.04 12.07
N ASN A 25 -24.54 -2.22 12.00
CA ASN A 25 -23.56 -1.16 11.93
C ASN A 25 -22.80 -1.24 10.60
N ASN A 26 -23.09 -0.32 9.69
CA ASN A 26 -22.42 -0.24 8.38
C ASN A 26 -21.06 0.50 8.54
N GLU A 27 -20.13 -0.15 9.20
CA GLU A 27 -18.79 0.38 9.32
C GLU A 27 -18.00 0.16 8.02
N THR A 28 -17.36 1.20 7.55
CA THR A 28 -16.42 1.11 6.43
C THR A 28 -15.07 1.66 6.86
N MET A 29 -14.02 0.96 6.50
CA MET A 29 -12.65 1.40 6.73
C MET A 29 -11.92 1.54 5.39
N THR A 30 -11.25 2.65 5.16
CA THR A 30 -10.36 2.80 4.02
C THR A 30 -8.93 2.91 4.51
N ILE A 31 -8.10 1.92 4.19
CA ILE A 31 -6.68 1.94 4.45
C ILE A 31 -5.98 2.58 3.25
N MET A 32 -5.25 3.65 3.50
CA MET A 32 -4.51 4.39 2.48
C MET A 32 -3.01 4.32 2.76
N TYR A 33 -2.22 4.17 1.72
CA TYR A 33 -0.77 4.09 1.80
C TYR A 33 -0.12 5.29 1.11
N PHE A 34 0.84 5.90 1.79
CA PHE A 34 1.61 7.04 1.29
C PHE A 34 3.11 6.79 1.44
N LYS A 35 3.91 7.45 0.62
CA LYS A 35 5.38 7.34 0.65
C LYS A 35 5.97 7.89 1.96
N THR A 36 5.45 9.00 2.46
CA THR A 36 5.94 9.66 3.69
C THR A 36 4.81 10.34 4.45
N ALA A 37 5.09 10.74 5.70
CA ALA A 37 4.16 11.50 6.53
C ALA A 37 3.84 12.89 5.94
N GLU A 38 4.79 13.51 5.26
CA GLU A 38 4.61 14.81 4.59
C GLU A 38 3.58 14.72 3.46
N HIS A 39 3.54 13.58 2.73
CA HIS A 39 2.51 13.36 1.72
C HIS A 39 1.11 13.21 2.34
N ILE A 40 0.99 12.55 3.50
CA ILE A 40 -0.28 12.49 4.23
C ILE A 40 -0.70 13.88 4.68
N GLN A 41 0.23 14.68 5.21
CA GLN A 41 -0.03 16.04 5.64
C GLN A 41 -0.49 16.92 4.47
N ALA A 42 0.18 16.84 3.34
CA ALA A 42 -0.19 17.57 2.12
C ALA A 42 -1.59 17.15 1.62
N TYR A 43 -1.92 15.86 1.65
CA TYR A 43 -3.26 15.38 1.33
C TYR A 43 -4.31 15.92 2.31
N ALA A 44 -4.07 15.82 3.61
CA ALA A 44 -5.01 16.23 4.67
C ALA A 44 -5.32 17.74 4.62
N THR A 45 -4.34 18.56 4.24
CA THR A 45 -4.50 20.01 4.08
C THR A 45 -4.87 20.45 2.67
N GLY A 46 -4.87 19.52 1.74
CA GLY A 46 -5.14 19.75 0.32
C GLY A 46 -6.61 20.04 0.00
N PRO A 47 -6.89 20.57 -1.21
CA PRO A 47 -8.22 21.04 -1.58
C PRO A 47 -9.26 19.93 -1.59
N LEU A 48 -8.88 18.71 -1.96
CA LEU A 48 -9.80 17.57 -2.01
C LEU A 48 -10.32 17.19 -0.62
N HIS A 49 -9.40 16.99 0.33
CA HIS A 49 -9.77 16.64 1.70
C HIS A 49 -10.50 17.80 2.41
N ARG A 50 -10.08 19.03 2.14
CA ARG A 50 -10.74 20.23 2.69
C ARG A 50 -12.20 20.35 2.27
N LYS A 51 -12.55 19.99 1.03
CA LYS A 51 -13.96 19.95 0.59
C LYS A 51 -14.80 18.98 1.45
N SER A 52 -14.26 17.82 1.76
CA SER A 52 -14.92 16.84 2.63
C SER A 52 -15.11 17.38 4.05
N LEU A 53 -14.09 18.03 4.61
CA LEU A 53 -14.18 18.65 5.93
C LEU A 53 -15.23 19.77 5.99
N VAL A 54 -15.28 20.63 4.97
CA VAL A 54 -16.30 21.70 4.88
C VAL A 54 -17.70 21.13 4.77
N TRP A 55 -17.87 20.09 3.94
CA TRP A 55 -19.16 19.40 3.83
C TRP A 55 -19.56 18.79 5.17
N TRP A 56 -18.65 18.08 5.83
CA TRP A 56 -18.91 17.48 7.14
C TRP A 56 -19.30 18.51 8.19
N ALA A 57 -18.51 19.59 8.32
CA ALA A 57 -18.80 20.65 9.27
C ALA A 57 -20.17 21.29 9.08
N LYS A 58 -20.65 21.36 7.83
CA LYS A 58 -21.96 21.92 7.50
C LYS A 58 -23.12 20.96 7.80
N HIS A 59 -22.90 19.67 7.58
CA HIS A 59 -24.01 18.69 7.54
C HIS A 59 -23.98 17.69 8.70
N ALA A 60 -22.94 17.62 9.52
CA ALA A 60 -22.83 16.62 10.58
C ALA A 60 -24.03 16.56 11.52
N ALA A 61 -24.63 17.73 11.84
CA ALA A 61 -25.81 17.80 12.69
C ALA A 61 -27.07 17.16 12.06
N GLU A 62 -27.13 17.09 10.74
CA GLU A 62 -28.24 16.46 10.00
C GLU A 62 -28.14 14.92 10.00
N TYR A 63 -26.95 14.39 10.30
CA TYR A 63 -26.63 12.96 10.27
C TYR A 63 -26.02 12.48 11.59
N PRO A 64 -26.76 12.54 12.72
CA PRO A 64 -26.21 12.20 14.04
C PRO A 64 -25.81 10.72 14.20
N HIS A 65 -26.23 9.87 13.27
CA HIS A 65 -25.88 8.47 13.21
C HIS A 65 -24.56 8.18 12.46
N LEU A 66 -23.96 9.18 11.83
CA LEU A 66 -22.68 9.05 11.14
C LEU A 66 -21.54 9.49 12.05
N GLY A 67 -20.49 8.69 12.11
CA GLY A 67 -19.22 9.02 12.76
C GLY A 67 -18.07 8.90 11.78
N ILE A 68 -17.06 9.74 11.92
CA ILE A 68 -15.83 9.66 11.14
C ILE A 68 -14.65 9.70 12.11
N PHE A 69 -13.70 8.80 11.93
CA PHE A 69 -12.42 8.84 12.63
C PHE A 69 -11.29 8.50 11.67
N HIS A 70 -10.08 8.83 12.03
CA HIS A 70 -8.90 8.34 11.35
C HIS A 70 -7.76 8.08 12.33
N GLU A 71 -6.90 7.17 11.95
CA GLU A 71 -5.64 6.90 12.60
C GLU A 71 -4.53 6.96 11.56
N THR A 72 -3.35 7.43 11.95
CA THR A 72 -2.19 7.50 11.05
C THR A 72 -1.01 6.77 11.69
N TYR A 73 -0.44 5.84 10.95
CA TYR A 73 0.70 5.07 11.39
C TYR A 73 1.92 5.39 10.50
N GLN A 74 3.00 5.83 11.12
CA GLN A 74 4.29 5.96 10.45
C GLN A 74 5.11 4.71 10.75
N VAL A 75 5.30 3.87 9.75
CA VAL A 75 6.01 2.60 9.89
C VAL A 75 7.41 2.73 9.27
N ARG A 76 8.43 2.51 10.09
CA ARG A 76 9.82 2.52 9.63
C ARG A 76 10.13 1.26 8.82
N ALA A 77 11.08 1.37 7.89
CA ALA A 77 11.64 0.21 7.20
C ALA A 77 12.09 -0.86 8.21
N LYS A 78 11.95 -2.13 7.86
CA LYS A 78 12.27 -3.29 8.70
C LYS A 78 11.40 -3.49 9.94
N ASN A 79 10.29 -2.74 10.08
CA ASN A 79 9.34 -2.87 11.20
C ASN A 79 7.97 -3.41 10.77
N TRP A 80 7.84 -3.85 9.52
CA TRP A 80 6.62 -4.42 9.00
C TRP A 80 6.92 -5.51 7.98
N GLU A 81 5.99 -6.39 7.80
CA GLU A 81 6.00 -7.39 6.75
C GLU A 81 4.59 -7.74 6.32
N THR A 82 4.46 -8.33 5.14
CA THR A 82 3.24 -8.99 4.69
C THR A 82 3.57 -10.40 4.23
N VAL A 83 2.67 -11.34 4.52
CA VAL A 83 2.81 -12.74 4.08
C VAL A 83 1.49 -13.16 3.45
N TYR A 84 1.56 -13.71 2.25
CA TYR A 84 0.41 -14.21 1.50
C TYR A 84 0.59 -15.69 1.22
N ALA A 85 -0.38 -16.51 1.65
CA ALA A 85 -0.42 -17.93 1.40
C ALA A 85 -1.77 -18.30 0.77
N HIS A 86 -1.74 -18.84 -0.45
CA HIS A 86 -2.93 -19.24 -1.21
C HIS A 86 -3.99 -18.13 -1.39
N THR A 87 -3.56 -16.87 -1.38
CA THR A 87 -4.42 -15.71 -1.57
C THR A 87 -3.78 -14.70 -2.53
N LYS A 88 -4.59 -13.85 -3.13
CA LYS A 88 -4.09 -12.73 -3.92
C LYS A 88 -3.47 -11.68 -3.00
N PRO A 89 -2.39 -11.02 -3.44
CA PRO A 89 -1.86 -9.85 -2.75
C PRO A 89 -2.95 -8.80 -2.55
N MET A 90 -3.03 -8.26 -1.34
CA MET A 90 -3.95 -7.18 -0.98
C MET A 90 -3.26 -6.21 -0.04
N LEU A 91 -3.90 -5.08 0.24
CA LEU A 91 -3.34 -4.05 1.14
C LEU A 91 -1.94 -3.64 0.69
N ALA A 92 -0.96 -3.64 1.59
CA ALA A 92 0.43 -3.26 1.26
C ALA A 92 1.03 -4.13 0.13
N GLY A 93 0.68 -5.41 0.04
CA GLY A 93 1.19 -6.29 -1.01
C GLY A 93 0.59 -6.04 -2.40
N ALA A 94 -0.51 -5.29 -2.50
CA ALA A 94 -1.09 -4.87 -3.78
C ALA A 94 -0.46 -3.57 -4.30
N ILE A 95 0.40 -2.91 -3.54
CA ILE A 95 1.07 -1.68 -3.94
C ILE A 95 2.06 -1.99 -5.05
N GLN A 96 2.05 -1.15 -6.09
CA GLN A 96 3.00 -1.18 -7.17
C GLN A 96 3.93 0.03 -7.09
N HIS A 97 5.22 -0.21 -7.26
CA HIS A 97 6.23 0.83 -7.29
C HIS A 97 6.72 1.06 -8.71
N LYS A 98 6.87 2.32 -9.08
CA LYS A 98 7.53 2.70 -10.33
C LYS A 98 9.00 2.26 -10.25
N VAL A 99 9.42 1.42 -11.18
CA VAL A 99 10.80 0.96 -11.25
C VAL A 99 11.62 1.98 -12.05
N GLN A 100 12.61 2.59 -11.40
CA GLN A 100 13.66 3.34 -12.07
C GLN A 100 14.79 2.37 -12.41
N GLY A 101 14.99 2.06 -13.68
CA GLY A 101 16.06 1.16 -14.12
C GLY A 101 16.36 1.33 -15.59
N SER A 102 17.58 0.97 -16.00
CA SER A 102 17.92 0.80 -17.40
C SER A 102 17.23 -0.47 -17.91
N PHE A 103 16.14 -0.30 -18.59
CA PHE A 103 15.51 -1.38 -19.32
C PHE A 103 16.31 -1.70 -20.58
N SER A 104 16.34 -2.97 -21.00
CA SER A 104 16.92 -3.36 -22.28
C SER A 104 16.23 -2.62 -23.43
N GLU A 105 16.92 -2.42 -24.56
CA GLU A 105 16.36 -1.69 -25.71
C GLU A 105 15.04 -2.28 -26.24
N LYS A 106 14.77 -3.57 -25.96
CA LYS A 106 13.52 -4.23 -26.28
C LYS A 106 12.31 -3.79 -25.42
N GLU A 107 12.56 -3.24 -24.24
CA GLU A 107 11.52 -2.78 -23.29
C GLU A 107 11.25 -1.27 -23.42
N LYS A 108 12.00 -0.56 -24.28
CA LYS A 108 11.87 0.87 -24.52
C LYS A 108 10.80 1.27 -25.55
N SER A 109 10.05 0.33 -26.09
CA SER A 109 8.93 0.67 -26.98
C SER A 109 7.76 1.17 -26.14
N GLU A 110 7.59 2.49 -26.16
CA GLU A 110 6.58 3.29 -25.48
C GLU A 110 6.94 3.72 -24.05
N GLU A 111 6.79 5.00 -23.76
CA GLU A 111 7.01 5.69 -22.46
C GLU A 111 6.13 5.18 -21.30
N GLU A 112 5.80 3.90 -21.28
CA GLU A 112 4.97 3.32 -20.23
C GLU A 112 5.82 3.02 -19.01
N ALA A 113 5.59 3.79 -17.94
CA ALA A 113 6.26 3.58 -16.67
C ALA A 113 6.02 2.17 -16.16
N VAL A 114 7.08 1.38 -16.02
CA VAL A 114 6.97 0.00 -15.52
C VAL A 114 6.74 0.03 -14.03
N TYR A 115 5.61 -0.52 -13.60
CA TYR A 115 5.25 -0.69 -12.20
C TYR A 115 5.43 -2.16 -11.80
N LYS A 116 6.10 -2.41 -10.68
CA LYS A 116 6.30 -3.77 -10.14
C LYS A 116 5.83 -3.84 -8.69
N HIS A 117 5.30 -4.99 -8.30
CA HIS A 117 5.07 -5.32 -6.90
C HIS A 117 6.39 -5.64 -6.21
N SER A 118 6.50 -5.29 -4.92
CA SER A 118 7.67 -5.61 -4.10
C SER A 118 7.62 -7.02 -3.50
N LEU A 119 6.68 -7.85 -3.91
CA LEU A 119 6.51 -9.20 -3.37
C LEU A 119 7.60 -10.14 -3.85
N VAL A 120 8.11 -10.95 -2.92
CA VAL A 120 9.12 -11.97 -3.17
C VAL A 120 8.67 -13.32 -2.62
N TYR A 121 9.23 -14.40 -3.14
CA TYR A 121 8.96 -15.72 -2.58
C TYR A 121 9.67 -15.93 -1.24
N SER A 122 8.96 -16.53 -0.28
CA SER A 122 9.49 -16.87 1.05
C SER A 122 10.44 -18.08 0.95
N LYS A 123 11.69 -17.84 0.52
CA LYS A 123 12.75 -18.86 0.35
C LYS A 123 14.01 -18.47 1.13
N GLY A 124 14.81 -19.48 1.51
CA GLY A 124 16.07 -19.26 2.22
C GLY A 124 15.87 -18.41 3.48
N VAL A 125 16.60 -17.32 3.58
CA VAL A 125 16.53 -16.38 4.72
C VAL A 125 15.17 -15.70 4.84
N LEU A 126 14.42 -15.56 3.75
CA LEU A 126 13.09 -14.95 3.74
C LEU A 126 11.99 -15.85 4.32
N LYS A 127 12.30 -17.08 4.76
CA LYS A 127 11.34 -17.94 5.46
C LYS A 127 10.94 -17.40 6.82
N THR A 128 11.80 -16.59 7.44
CA THR A 128 11.56 -16.04 8.78
C THR A 128 11.15 -14.55 8.69
N ALA A 129 10.36 -14.09 9.66
CA ALA A 129 10.00 -12.68 9.80
C ALA A 129 11.26 -11.78 9.89
N ALA A 130 12.25 -12.18 10.68
CA ALA A 130 13.51 -11.46 10.81
C ALA A 130 14.25 -11.32 9.47
N GLY A 131 14.26 -12.37 8.64
CA GLY A 131 14.86 -12.34 7.31
C GLY A 131 14.11 -11.42 6.35
N ARG A 132 12.78 -11.51 6.32
CA ARG A 132 11.94 -10.65 5.46
C ARG A 132 12.04 -9.18 5.84
N MET A 133 12.13 -8.87 7.12
CA MET A 133 12.33 -7.50 7.61
C MET A 133 13.80 -7.02 7.54
N GLY A 134 14.69 -7.81 6.94
CA GLY A 134 16.11 -7.46 6.79
C GLY A 134 16.83 -7.27 8.14
N ARG A 135 16.42 -8.00 9.17
CA ARG A 135 17.00 -7.93 10.52
C ARG A 135 18.15 -8.92 10.75
N LEU A 136 18.36 -9.85 9.81
CA LEU A 136 19.47 -10.79 9.88
C LEU A 136 20.72 -10.17 9.23
N PRO A 137 21.86 -10.11 9.93
CA PRO A 137 23.09 -9.55 9.37
C PRO A 137 23.54 -10.29 8.09
N GLY A 138 23.89 -9.54 7.05
CA GLY A 138 24.49 -10.08 5.82
C GLY A 138 23.58 -10.93 4.93
N THR A 139 22.26 -10.94 5.17
CA THR A 139 21.34 -11.89 4.50
C THR A 139 20.50 -11.26 3.39
N PHE A 140 20.64 -9.97 3.12
CA PHE A 140 19.84 -9.31 2.08
C PHE A 140 20.49 -9.47 0.71
N ASP A 141 20.04 -10.45 -0.05
CA ASP A 141 20.39 -10.63 -1.45
C ASP A 141 19.33 -9.94 -2.33
N ARG A 142 19.73 -8.88 -3.03
CA ARG A 142 18.85 -8.15 -3.95
C ARG A 142 18.33 -9.01 -5.11
N SER A 143 19.02 -10.06 -5.51
CA SER A 143 18.58 -10.97 -6.57
C SER A 143 17.28 -11.72 -6.21
N LEU A 144 16.96 -11.82 -4.91
CA LEU A 144 15.73 -12.42 -4.42
C LEU A 144 14.49 -11.52 -4.61
N LEU A 145 14.66 -10.27 -5.01
CA LEU A 145 13.57 -9.33 -5.30
C LEU A 145 12.98 -9.52 -6.72
N GLU A 146 13.56 -10.37 -7.55
CA GLU A 146 12.99 -10.69 -8.84
C GLU A 146 11.71 -11.52 -8.67
N VAL A 147 10.57 -10.88 -8.88
CA VAL A 147 9.26 -11.55 -8.95
C VAL A 147 9.21 -12.35 -10.26
N LYS A 148 9.43 -13.63 -10.19
CA LYS A 148 9.05 -14.53 -11.28
C LYS A 148 7.54 -14.65 -11.29
N GLU A 149 6.93 -14.43 -12.44
CA GLU A 149 5.48 -14.53 -12.64
C GLU A 149 4.89 -15.77 -11.97
N ALA A 150 3.78 -15.59 -11.29
CA ALA A 150 3.15 -16.57 -10.44
C ALA A 150 2.49 -17.69 -11.28
N GLY A 151 3.25 -18.71 -11.58
CA GLY A 151 2.73 -19.96 -12.15
C GLY A 151 2.58 -21.10 -11.15
N LYS A 152 3.00 -20.92 -9.89
CA LYS A 152 2.90 -21.98 -8.87
C LYS A 152 2.50 -21.38 -7.53
N ALA A 153 1.48 -22.00 -6.92
CA ALA A 153 1.03 -21.68 -5.57
C ALA A 153 2.20 -21.73 -4.56
N GLY A 154 2.57 -20.57 -4.02
CA GLY A 154 3.64 -20.42 -3.05
C GLY A 154 3.34 -19.29 -2.09
N VAL A 155 4.03 -19.26 -0.96
CA VAL A 155 3.95 -18.17 0.01
C VAL A 155 4.76 -17.00 -0.51
N MET A 156 4.13 -15.82 -0.63
CA MET A 156 4.78 -14.56 -0.99
C MET A 156 4.81 -13.61 0.19
N SER A 157 5.85 -12.79 0.29
CA SER A 157 6.02 -11.80 1.37
C SER A 157 6.74 -10.54 0.86
N VAL A 158 6.59 -9.46 1.62
CA VAL A 158 7.28 -8.17 1.44
C VAL A 158 8.18 -7.89 2.62
#